data_b3810793f823328768acf292036e37b6
#
_entry.id   b3810793f823328768acf292036e37b6
#
_cell.length_a   1.000
_cell.length_b   1.000
_cell.length_c   1.000
_cell.angle_alpha   90.00
_cell.angle_beta   90.00
_cell.angle_gamma   90.00
#
_symmetry.space_group_name_H-M   'P 1'
#
loop_
_entity.id
_entity.type
_entity.pdbx_description
1 polymer ?
#
loop_
_entity_poly.entity_id
_entity_poly.type
_entity_poly.pdbx_seq_one_letter_code
_entity_poly.pdbx_strand_id
1 'polypeptide(L)'
;MQGTAFILVRLVVPNPDDRKAFDHWYETDHLPLILSKIDMTQGWRFWSHSDPSVHYAFGEFPDMSELRRAASSEGFKFVIADYDRVWSSKGVTRTRDIIEKVQHLSRP
;
A
#
# COMPACT_ATOMS: atom_id res chain seq x y z
N MET A 1 6.62 -13.66 9.23
CA MET A 1 5.45 -13.38 8.38
C MET A 1 4.52 -14.57 8.37
N GLN A 2 3.31 -14.38 8.89
CA GLN A 2 2.36 -15.48 9.11
C GLN A 2 1.15 -15.39 8.20
N GLY A 3 0.90 -14.25 7.59
CA GLY A 3 -0.27 -14.06 6.75
C GLY A 3 -0.12 -14.70 5.38
N THR A 4 -1.26 -14.98 4.73
CA THR A 4 -1.30 -15.60 3.42
C THR A 4 -1.90 -14.72 2.34
N ALA A 5 -2.54 -13.61 2.72
CA ALA A 5 -3.21 -12.71 1.78
C ALA A 5 -2.60 -11.32 1.86
N PHE A 6 -2.45 -10.67 0.71
CA PHE A 6 -1.78 -9.37 0.63
C PHE A 6 -2.52 -8.45 -0.33
N ILE A 7 -2.50 -7.17 0.00
CA ILE A 7 -2.83 -6.11 -0.98
C ILE A 7 -1.51 -5.50 -1.44
N LEU A 8 -1.30 -5.51 -2.75
CA LEU A 8 -0.17 -4.84 -3.38
C LEU A 8 -0.69 -3.58 -4.07
N VAL A 9 -0.13 -2.43 -3.73
CA VAL A 9 -0.50 -1.15 -4.33
C VAL A 9 0.71 -0.60 -5.08
N ARG A 10 0.52 -0.36 -6.37
CA ARG A 10 1.53 0.25 -7.22
C ARG A 10 1.14 1.70 -7.49
N LEU A 11 2.03 2.61 -7.15
CA LEU A 11 1.81 4.05 -7.26
C LEU A 11 2.88 4.64 -8.17
N VAL A 12 2.46 5.35 -9.20
CA VAL A 12 3.40 6.01 -10.12
C VAL A 12 3.36 7.51 -9.86
N VAL A 13 4.50 8.07 -9.46
CA VAL A 13 4.68 9.50 -9.21
C VAL A 13 5.47 10.06 -10.38
N PRO A 14 4.79 10.57 -11.44
CA PRO A 14 5.48 10.89 -12.70
C PRO A 14 6.41 12.09 -12.60
N ASN A 15 6.07 13.09 -11.81
CA ASN A 15 6.90 14.28 -11.66
C ASN A 15 8.00 14.02 -10.64
N PRO A 16 9.30 14.06 -11.06
CA PRO A 16 10.40 13.84 -10.11
C PRO A 16 10.38 14.79 -8.91
N ASP A 17 9.87 16.01 -9.09
CA ASP A 17 9.84 17.02 -8.04
C ASP A 17 8.85 16.66 -6.91
N ASP A 18 7.89 15.78 -7.19
CA ASP A 18 6.89 15.36 -6.20
C ASP A 18 7.34 14.17 -5.35
N ARG A 19 8.40 13.46 -5.76
CA ARG A 19 8.74 12.16 -5.15
C ARG A 19 9.20 12.27 -3.72
N LYS A 20 9.98 13.29 -3.39
CA LYS A 20 10.46 13.49 -2.03
C LYS A 20 9.30 13.83 -1.09
N ALA A 21 8.41 14.69 -1.53
CA ALA A 21 7.22 15.06 -0.74
C ALA A 21 6.27 13.89 -0.59
N PHE A 22 6.10 13.08 -1.64
CA PHE A 22 5.30 11.85 -1.59
C PHE A 22 5.87 10.86 -0.58
N ASP A 23 7.17 10.64 -0.63
CA ASP A 23 7.86 9.73 0.29
C ASP A 23 7.67 10.15 1.74
N HIS A 24 7.88 11.43 2.02
CA HIS A 24 7.72 11.97 3.36
C HIS A 24 6.28 11.85 3.86
N TRP A 25 5.31 12.21 3.03
CA TRP A 25 3.89 12.12 3.37
C TRP A 25 3.46 10.68 3.66
N TYR A 26 3.93 9.75 2.82
CA TYR A 26 3.59 8.34 3.00
C TYR A 26 4.16 7.79 4.30
N GLU A 27 5.40 8.15 4.61
CA GLU A 27 6.09 7.69 5.82
C GLU A 27 5.45 8.27 7.09
N THR A 28 5.19 9.58 7.09
CA THR A 28 4.78 10.28 8.32
C THR A 28 3.28 10.31 8.55
N ASP A 29 2.48 10.33 7.47
CA ASP A 29 1.04 10.51 7.57
C ASP A 29 0.25 9.28 7.11
N HIS A 30 0.49 8.81 5.89
CA HIS A 30 -0.40 7.85 5.24
C HIS A 30 -0.23 6.42 5.75
N LEU A 31 1.00 5.93 5.89
CA LEU A 31 1.21 4.56 6.39
C LEU A 31 0.76 4.41 7.85
N PRO A 32 1.08 5.34 8.76
CA PRO A 32 0.50 5.29 10.11
C PRO A 32 -1.03 5.35 10.10
N LEU A 33 -1.63 6.16 9.20
CA LEU A 33 -3.08 6.21 9.07
C LEU A 33 -3.65 4.87 8.61
N ILE A 34 -3.03 4.24 7.62
CA ILE A 34 -3.43 2.92 7.14
C ILE A 34 -3.47 1.94 8.31
N LEU A 35 -2.38 1.88 9.09
CA LEU A 35 -2.28 0.94 10.21
C LEU A 35 -3.32 1.22 11.30
N SER A 36 -3.75 2.48 11.45
CA SER A 36 -4.76 2.84 12.45
C SER A 36 -6.20 2.55 11.98
N LYS A 37 -6.44 2.51 10.67
CA LYS A 37 -7.79 2.40 10.10
C LYS A 37 -8.09 1.03 9.50
N ILE A 38 -7.07 0.28 9.13
CA ILE A 38 -7.20 -1.00 8.47
C ILE A 38 -6.58 -2.07 9.35
N ASP A 39 -7.35 -3.13 9.60
CA ASP A 39 -6.93 -4.23 10.45
C ASP A 39 -6.04 -5.19 9.64
N MET A 40 -4.80 -4.77 9.42
CA MET A 40 -3.80 -5.61 8.76
C MET A 40 -2.70 -6.00 9.75
N THR A 41 -2.04 -7.12 9.49
CA THR A 41 -0.99 -7.64 10.36
C THR A 41 0.23 -6.73 10.34
N GLN A 42 0.66 -6.34 9.15
CA GLN A 42 1.78 -5.44 8.95
C GLN A 42 1.79 -4.91 7.53
N GLY A 43 2.61 -3.89 7.30
CA GLY A 43 2.72 -3.28 6.00
C GLY A 43 4.15 -2.88 5.68
N TRP A 44 4.45 -2.83 4.39
CA TRP A 44 5.76 -2.42 3.87
C TRP A 44 5.58 -1.44 2.75
N ARG A 45 6.61 -0.66 2.48
CA ARG A 45 6.66 0.20 1.31
C ARG A 45 8.05 0.14 0.68
N PHE A 46 8.07 0.31 -0.64
CA PHE A 46 9.30 0.21 -1.42
C PHE A 46 9.30 1.23 -2.56
N TRP A 47 10.47 1.74 -2.90
CA TRP A 47 10.67 2.43 -4.18
C TRP A 47 11.33 1.45 -5.14
N SER A 48 10.87 1.45 -6.40
CA SER A 48 11.51 0.65 -7.44
C SER A 48 12.89 1.21 -7.74
N HIS A 49 13.88 0.33 -7.82
CA HIS A 49 15.24 0.74 -8.17
C HIS A 49 15.40 0.89 -9.67
N SER A 50 14.65 0.11 -10.46
CA SER A 50 14.73 0.15 -11.92
C SER A 50 13.87 1.26 -12.53
N ASP A 51 12.84 1.73 -11.83
CA ASP A 51 11.98 2.83 -12.26
C ASP A 51 11.71 3.76 -11.07
N PRO A 52 12.45 4.88 -10.98
CA PRO A 52 12.33 5.79 -9.82
C PRO A 52 10.95 6.41 -9.63
N SER A 53 10.07 6.34 -10.63
CA SER A 53 8.71 6.88 -10.51
C SER A 53 7.78 5.96 -9.75
N VAL A 54 8.15 4.70 -9.53
CA VAL A 54 7.26 3.66 -9.03
C VAL A 54 7.51 3.40 -7.55
N HIS A 55 6.42 3.48 -6.79
CA HIS A 55 6.39 3.15 -5.36
C HIS A 55 5.46 1.96 -5.16
N TYR A 56 5.84 1.04 -4.29
CA TYR A 56 4.99 -0.10 -3.91
C TYR A 56 4.66 -0.05 -2.44
N ALA A 57 3.44 -0.42 -2.10
CA ALA A 57 3.02 -0.63 -0.72
C ALA A 57 2.36 -2.01 -0.61
N PHE A 58 2.74 -2.76 0.41
CA PHE A 58 2.16 -4.07 0.70
C PHE A 58 1.44 -4.04 2.03
N GLY A 59 0.26 -4.64 2.08
CA GLY A 59 -0.42 -4.91 3.35
C GLY A 59 -0.66 -6.40 3.50
N GLU A 60 -0.31 -6.95 4.65
CA GLU A 60 -0.45 -8.37 4.96
C GLU A 60 -1.68 -8.60 5.84
N PHE A 61 -2.42 -9.66 5.54
CA PHE A 61 -3.58 -10.10 6.31
C PHE A 61 -3.43 -11.58 6.63
N PRO A 62 -4.03 -12.06 7.73
CA PRO A 62 -3.93 -13.48 8.09
C PRO A 62 -4.39 -14.41 6.98
N ASP A 63 -5.50 -14.08 6.32
CA ASP A 63 -6.07 -14.86 5.23
C ASP A 63 -6.94 -13.98 4.34
N MET A 64 -7.47 -14.58 3.27
CA MET A 64 -8.26 -13.85 2.28
C MET A 64 -9.59 -13.33 2.85
N SER A 65 -10.18 -14.05 3.79
CA SER A 65 -11.43 -13.62 4.45
C SER A 65 -11.22 -12.31 5.21
N GLU A 66 -10.14 -12.21 5.97
CA GLU A 66 -9.80 -10.99 6.70
C GLU A 66 -9.47 -9.83 5.76
N LEU A 67 -8.77 -10.13 4.66
CA LEU A 67 -8.46 -9.12 3.66
C LEU A 67 -9.73 -8.54 3.04
N ARG A 68 -10.67 -9.40 2.65
CA ARG A 68 -11.93 -8.96 2.04
C ARG A 68 -12.76 -8.12 3.01
N ARG A 69 -12.76 -8.48 4.28
CA ARG A 69 -13.44 -7.71 5.30
C ARG A 69 -12.83 -6.30 5.39
N ALA A 70 -11.50 -6.23 5.46
CA ALA A 70 -10.81 -4.95 5.53
C ALA A 70 -11.06 -4.10 4.30
N ALA A 71 -11.03 -4.71 3.11
CA ALA A 71 -11.20 -4.00 1.84
C ALA A 71 -12.60 -3.40 1.66
N SER A 72 -13.61 -3.92 2.38
CA SER A 72 -14.97 -3.37 2.35
C SER A 72 -15.29 -2.49 3.56
N SER A 73 -14.31 -2.21 4.41
CA SER A 73 -14.52 -1.44 5.64
C SER A 73 -14.57 0.08 5.37
N GLU A 74 -15.16 0.81 6.31
CA GLU A 74 -15.16 2.27 6.27
C GLU A 74 -13.73 2.82 6.44
N GLY A 75 -12.89 2.14 7.21
CA GLY A 75 -11.49 2.52 7.36
C GLY A 75 -10.74 2.49 6.03
N PHE A 76 -11.01 1.48 5.20
CA PHE A 76 -10.41 1.38 3.88
C PHE A 76 -10.83 2.55 2.98
N LYS A 77 -12.12 2.88 2.99
CA LYS A 77 -12.64 4.03 2.23
C LYS A 77 -12.02 5.33 2.70
N PHE A 78 -11.82 5.48 4.00
CA PHE A 78 -11.19 6.66 4.58
C PHE A 78 -9.76 6.83 4.07
N VAL A 79 -8.99 5.75 4.04
CA VAL A 79 -7.60 5.75 3.57
C VAL A 79 -7.52 6.12 2.09
N ILE A 80 -8.42 5.56 1.27
CA ILE A 80 -8.49 5.90 -0.17
C ILE A 80 -8.78 7.38 -0.36
N ALA A 81 -9.74 7.91 0.40
CA ALA A 81 -10.12 9.33 0.31
C ALA A 81 -8.95 10.24 0.72
N ASP A 82 -8.17 9.85 1.71
CA ASP A 82 -7.00 10.61 2.14
C ASP A 82 -5.96 10.71 1.03
N TYR A 83 -5.68 9.59 0.37
CA TYR A 83 -4.78 9.58 -0.79
C TYR A 83 -5.32 10.47 -1.91
N ASP A 84 -6.58 10.31 -2.27
CA ASP A 84 -7.18 11.05 -3.38
C ASP A 84 -7.15 12.55 -3.13
N ARG A 85 -7.41 12.96 -1.89
CA ARG A 85 -7.39 14.38 -1.51
C ARG A 85 -6.03 15.03 -1.73
N VAL A 86 -4.95 14.28 -1.51
CA VAL A 86 -3.60 14.87 -1.53
C VAL A 86 -2.93 14.71 -2.90
N TRP A 87 -3.09 13.56 -3.57
CA TRP A 87 -2.23 13.21 -4.70
C TRP A 87 -2.93 13.00 -6.03
N SER A 88 -4.24 12.77 -6.06
CA SER A 88 -4.92 12.47 -7.34
C SER A 88 -4.79 13.61 -8.35
N SER A 89 -4.80 14.87 -7.89
CA SER A 89 -4.68 16.04 -8.76
C SER A 89 -3.27 16.25 -9.31
N LYS A 90 -2.28 15.53 -8.80
CA LYS A 90 -0.87 15.67 -9.22
C LYS A 90 -0.44 14.60 -10.23
N GLY A 91 -1.40 13.87 -10.78
CA GLY A 91 -1.10 12.86 -11.79
C GLY A 91 -0.55 11.56 -11.23
N VAL A 92 -0.53 11.40 -9.91
CA VAL A 92 -0.12 10.14 -9.30
C VAL A 92 -1.20 9.10 -9.57
N THR A 93 -0.81 7.98 -10.17
CA THR A 93 -1.74 6.89 -10.49
C THR A 93 -1.56 5.73 -9.53
N ARG A 94 -2.62 4.96 -9.34
CA ARG A 94 -2.64 3.85 -8.40
C ARG A 94 -3.30 2.64 -9.04
N THR A 95 -2.63 1.50 -8.96
CA THR A 95 -3.22 0.20 -9.27
C THR A 95 -3.11 -0.70 -8.06
N ARG A 96 -4.09 -1.54 -7.86
CA ARG A 96 -4.19 -2.43 -6.72
C ARG A 96 -4.33 -3.86 -7.19
N ASP A 97 -3.65 -4.77 -6.48
CA ASP A 97 -3.76 -6.20 -6.75
C ASP A 97 -3.92 -6.95 -5.43
N ILE A 98 -4.81 -7.89 -5.39
CA ILE A 98 -5.02 -8.77 -4.25
C ILE A 98 -4.36 -10.09 -4.61
N ILE A 99 -3.38 -10.50 -3.80
CA ILE A 99 -2.57 -11.68 -4.08
C ILE A 99 -2.59 -12.61 -2.88
N GLU A 100 -2.45 -13.90 -3.17
CA GLU A 100 -2.44 -14.93 -2.14
C GLU A 100 -1.14 -15.71 -2.24
N LYS A 101 -0.53 -15.95 -1.07
CA LYS A 101 0.71 -16.74 -1.00
C LYS A 101 0.41 -18.18 -1.38
N VAL A 102 1.15 -18.71 -2.33
CA VAL A 102 1.04 -20.11 -2.73
C VAL A 102 2.22 -20.93 -2.26
N GLN A 103 3.34 -20.28 -1.96
CA GLN A 103 4.55 -20.99 -1.51
C GLN A 103 5.53 -19.99 -0.90
N HIS A 104 6.22 -20.45 0.14
CA HIS A 104 7.33 -19.73 0.75
C HIS A 104 8.57 -20.62 0.68
N LEU A 105 9.68 -20.04 0.25
CA LEU A 105 10.98 -20.71 0.22
C LEU A 105 11.95 -19.91 1.05
N SER A 106 12.77 -20.61 1.83
CA SER A 106 13.86 -19.98 2.56
C SER A 106 15.08 -20.88 2.54
N ARG A 107 16.25 -20.29 2.65
CA ARG A 107 17.48 -21.06 2.78
C ARG A 107 17.54 -21.71 4.15
N PRO A 108 18.04 -22.96 4.23
CA PRO A 108 18.25 -23.60 5.54
C PRO A 108 19.31 -22.89 6.37
#